data_30f634fc00b1bf15cd2832db018c2103
#
_entry.id   30f634fc00b1bf15cd2832db018c2103
#
_cell.length_a   1.000
_cell.length_b   1.000
_cell.length_c   1.000
_cell.angle_alpha   90.00
_cell.angle_beta   90.00
_cell.angle_gamma   90.00
#
_symmetry.space_group_name_H-M   'P 1'
#
loop_
_entity.id
_entity.type
_entity.pdbx_description
1 polymer ?
#
loop_
_entity_poly.entity_id
_entity_poly.type
_entity_poly.pdbx_seq_one_letter_code
_entity_poly.pdbx_strand_id
1 'polypeptide(L)' 'MIEMTEKRLRMIHSALCAYIARLESDRQALAEDDPSFRQFTALINEYTSLKEDIEILLLRY' A
#
# COMPACT_ATOMS: atom_id res chain seq x y z
N MET A 1 2.88 18.69 15.52
CA MET A 1 3.69 17.65 14.84
C MET A 1 3.22 16.27 15.25
N ILE A 2 3.05 15.36 14.28
CA ILE A 2 2.63 13.98 14.57
C ILE A 2 3.85 13.15 14.91
N GLU A 3 3.84 12.54 16.09
CA GLU A 3 4.91 11.65 16.49
C GLU A 3 4.69 10.25 15.91
N MET A 4 5.72 9.73 15.23
CA MET A 4 5.66 8.38 14.65
C MET A 4 6.17 7.34 15.64
N THR A 5 5.23 6.82 16.42
CA THR A 5 5.50 5.73 17.34
C THR A 5 5.40 4.38 16.63
N GLU A 6 5.93 3.32 17.26
CA GLU A 6 5.78 1.96 16.72
C GLU A 6 4.31 1.62 16.49
N LYS A 7 3.44 1.96 17.43
CA LYS A 7 2.00 1.71 17.30
C LYS A 7 1.43 2.38 16.06
N ARG A 8 1.77 3.65 15.83
CA ARG A 8 1.27 4.39 14.66
C ARG A 8 1.79 3.81 13.36
N LEU A 9 3.06 3.44 13.32
CA LEU A 9 3.64 2.80 12.13
C LEU A 9 2.95 1.47 11.82
N ARG A 10 2.65 0.67 12.85
CA ARG A 10 1.92 -0.60 12.66
C ARG A 10 0.50 -0.37 12.15
N MET A 11 -0.18 0.67 12.65
CA MET A 11 -1.52 1.02 12.17
C MET A 11 -1.50 1.43 10.70
N ILE A 12 -0.54 2.25 10.32
CA ILE A 12 -0.36 2.67 8.91
C ILE A 12 -0.07 1.44 8.05
N HIS A 13 0.82 0.56 8.50
CA HIS A 13 1.18 -0.66 7.78
C HIS A 13 -0.05 -1.53 7.52
N SER A 14 -0.87 -1.75 8.55
CA SER A 14 -2.10 -2.54 8.42
C SER A 14 -3.07 -1.92 7.43
N ALA A 15 -3.24 -0.60 7.48
CA ALA A 15 -4.12 0.11 6.55
C ALA A 15 -3.61 -0.01 5.11
N LEU A 16 -2.30 0.10 4.91
CA LEU A 16 -1.69 -0.04 3.59
C LEU A 16 -1.87 -1.46 3.04
N CYS A 17 -1.67 -2.48 3.87
CA CYS A 17 -1.87 -3.87 3.46
C CYS A 17 -3.30 -4.11 3.00
N ALA A 18 -4.28 -3.63 3.77
CA ALA A 18 -5.68 -3.77 3.44
C ALA A 18 -6.04 -3.06 2.14
N TYR A 19 -5.54 -1.83 1.97
CA TYR A 19 -5.83 -1.04 0.79
C TYR A 19 -5.19 -1.64 -0.47
N ILE A 20 -3.94 -2.10 -0.38
CA ILE A 20 -3.25 -2.76 -1.48
C ILE A 20 -4.02 -4.01 -1.91
N ALA A 21 -4.46 -4.82 -0.95
CA ALA A 21 -5.27 -6.01 -1.26
C ALA A 21 -6.55 -5.66 -2.01
N ARG A 22 -7.21 -4.57 -1.61
CA ARG A 22 -8.40 -4.09 -2.29
C ARG A 22 -8.11 -3.62 -3.71
N LEU A 23 -7.01 -2.88 -3.89
CA LEU A 23 -6.60 -2.42 -5.22
C LEU A 23 -6.29 -3.60 -6.14
N GLU A 24 -5.62 -4.62 -5.63
CA GLU A 24 -5.32 -5.83 -6.40
C GLU A 24 -6.60 -6.55 -6.80
N SER A 25 -7.55 -6.67 -5.89
CA SER A 25 -8.85 -7.29 -6.16
C SER A 25 -9.62 -6.52 -7.23
N ASP A 26 -9.65 -5.19 -7.10
CA ASP A 26 -10.33 -4.33 -8.07
C ASP A 26 -9.67 -4.44 -9.44
N ARG A 27 -8.33 -4.49 -9.48
CA ARG A 27 -7.60 -4.65 -10.74
C ARG A 27 -7.92 -5.96 -11.43
N GLN A 28 -8.09 -7.05 -10.69
CA GLN A 28 -8.43 -8.36 -11.25
C GLN A 28 -9.77 -8.36 -11.96
N ALA A 29 -10.68 -7.46 -11.60
CA ALA A 29 -11.98 -7.32 -12.24
C ALA A 29 -11.90 -6.57 -13.58
N LEU A 30 -10.75 -5.99 -13.92
CA LEU A 30 -10.54 -5.22 -15.14
C LEU A 30 -9.84 -6.07 -16.19
N ALA A 31 -10.17 -5.80 -17.48
CA ALA A 31 -9.41 -6.36 -18.59
C ALA A 31 -8.03 -5.71 -18.66
N GLU A 32 -7.01 -6.46 -19.09
CA GLU A 32 -5.64 -5.94 -19.16
C GLU A 32 -5.48 -4.74 -20.10
N ASP A 33 -6.33 -4.65 -21.11
CA ASP A 33 -6.33 -3.54 -22.07
C ASP A 33 -7.15 -2.33 -21.60
N ASP A 34 -7.82 -2.44 -20.44
CA ASP A 34 -8.56 -1.31 -19.87
C ASP A 34 -7.55 -0.27 -19.38
N PRO A 35 -7.71 1.03 -19.75
CA PRO A 35 -6.82 2.08 -19.25
C PRO A 35 -6.72 2.13 -17.72
N SER A 36 -7.80 1.80 -17.03
CA SER A 36 -7.82 1.78 -15.56
C SER A 36 -6.90 0.70 -14.99
N PHE A 37 -6.64 -0.38 -15.71
CA PHE A 37 -5.73 -1.43 -15.26
C PHE A 37 -4.33 -0.86 -14.98
N ARG A 38 -3.82 -0.02 -15.88
CA ARG A 38 -2.51 0.63 -15.69
C ARG A 38 -2.51 1.58 -14.50
N GLN A 39 -3.61 2.31 -14.30
CA GLN A 39 -3.74 3.23 -13.17
C GLN A 39 -3.71 2.46 -11.85
N PHE A 40 -4.44 1.35 -11.75
CA PHE A 40 -4.40 0.50 -10.56
C PHE A 40 -3.02 -0.09 -10.32
N THR A 41 -2.34 -0.54 -11.38
CA THR A 41 -0.98 -1.08 -11.25
C THR A 41 -0.01 -0.02 -10.70
N ALA A 42 -0.08 1.20 -11.20
CA ALA A 42 0.76 2.29 -10.72
C ALA A 42 0.50 2.59 -9.25
N LEU A 43 -0.78 2.66 -8.85
CA LEU A 43 -1.14 2.88 -7.44
C LEU A 43 -0.66 1.76 -6.54
N ILE A 44 -0.84 0.51 -6.96
CA ILE A 44 -0.37 -0.64 -6.19
C ILE A 44 1.14 -0.55 -5.97
N ASN A 45 1.90 -0.21 -7.01
CA ASN A 45 3.35 -0.08 -6.91
C ASN A 45 3.75 1.04 -5.94
N GLU A 46 3.09 2.18 -5.99
CA GLU A 46 3.37 3.31 -5.10
C GLU A 46 3.07 2.95 -3.63
N TYR A 47 1.91 2.35 -3.38
CA TYR A 47 1.54 1.97 -2.01
C TYR A 47 2.39 0.82 -1.48
N THR A 48 2.79 -0.10 -2.35
CA THR A 48 3.71 -1.18 -1.96
C THR A 48 5.08 -0.62 -1.57
N SER A 49 5.59 0.35 -2.31
CA SER A 49 6.84 1.03 -1.98
C SER A 49 6.75 1.73 -0.63
N LEU A 50 5.65 2.44 -0.37
CA LEU A 50 5.42 3.08 0.92
C LEU A 50 5.34 2.05 2.06
N LYS A 51 4.65 0.94 1.82
CA LYS A 51 4.55 -0.14 2.80
C LYS A 51 5.95 -0.67 3.16
N GLU A 52 6.81 -0.88 2.17
CA GLU A 52 8.16 -1.35 2.39
C GLU A 52 8.98 -0.34 3.20
N ASP A 53 8.82 0.95 2.94
CA ASP A 53 9.48 2.01 3.71
C ASP A 53 9.04 1.97 5.18
N ILE A 54 7.75 1.75 5.43
CA ILE A 54 7.23 1.61 6.79
C ILE A 54 7.82 0.37 7.47
N GLU A 55 7.97 -0.74 6.74
CA GLU A 55 8.59 -1.96 7.27
C GLU A 55 10.03 -1.71 7.68
N ILE A 56 10.78 -0.95 6.89
CA ILE A 56 12.15 -0.58 7.22
C ILE A 56 12.19 0.25 8.51
N LEU A 57 11.29 1.21 8.66
CA LEU A 57 11.20 2.02 9.87
C LEU A 57 10.86 1.16 11.10
N LEU A 58 9.99 0.16 10.93
CA LEU A 58 9.60 -0.74 12.00
C LEU A 58 10.75 -1.62 12.48
N LEU A 59 11.74 -1.88 11.64
CA LEU A 59 12.93 -2.66 12.04
C LEU A 59 13.75 -1.95 13.11
N ARG A 60 13.54 -0.65 13.33
CA ARG A 60 14.25 0.13 14.34
C ARG A 60 13.63 0.01 15.73
N TYR A 61 12.52 -0.65 15.86
CA TYR A 61 11.83 -0.79 17.18
C TYR A 61 11.96 -2.20 17.77
#